data_ab57d19cef9284c20ba2e995e13768e7
#
_entry.id   ab57d19cef9284c20ba2e995e13768e7
#
_cell.length_a   1.000
_cell.length_b   1.000
_cell.length_c   1.000
_cell.angle_alpha   90.00
_cell.angle_beta   90.00
_cell.angle_gamma   90.00
#
_symmetry.space_group_name_H-M   'P 1'
#
loop_
_entity.id
_entity.type
_entity.pdbx_description
1 polymer ?
#
loop_
_entity_poly.entity_id
_entity_poly.type
_entity_poly.pdbx_seq_one_letter_code
_entity_poly.pdbx_strand_id
1 'polypeptide(L)'
;GHAVGNREIVGGLGKVKSNTDSGIFQPIQTAAAFALDHADELSVPIRDIYRSRRDVLAAALEKAGLLFETPTATFYFWVRVPDGYTSESFTALMLETAHIVVTPGSGFGPSGEGYVRADPVYHGGASQ
;
A
#
# COMPACT_ATOMS: atom_id res chain seq x y z
N GLY A 1 -11.08 -1.57 -10.03
CA GLY A 1 -10.56 -0.21 -10.27
C GLY A 1 -11.23 0.48 -11.44
N HIS A 2 -11.05 1.78 -11.57
CA HIS A 2 -11.51 2.58 -12.70
C HIS A 2 -10.36 3.46 -13.20
N ALA A 3 -10.42 3.90 -14.46
CA ALA A 3 -9.48 4.82 -15.06
C ALA A 3 -10.20 6.02 -15.63
N VAL A 4 -9.73 7.21 -15.28
CA VAL A 4 -10.21 8.50 -15.80
C VAL A 4 -9.00 9.31 -16.25
N GLY A 5 -9.19 10.18 -17.24
CA GLY A 5 -8.09 11.00 -17.74
C GLY A 5 -8.27 11.40 -19.20
N ASN A 6 -7.14 11.57 -19.88
CA ASN A 6 -7.13 11.96 -21.28
C ASN A 6 -7.95 11.00 -22.15
N ARG A 7 -8.83 11.58 -22.99
CA ARG A 7 -9.81 10.83 -23.82
C ARG A 7 -9.15 9.80 -24.73
N GLU A 8 -8.01 10.14 -25.32
CA GLU A 8 -7.32 9.24 -26.26
C GLU A 8 -6.69 8.06 -25.53
N ILE A 9 -6.05 8.31 -24.36
CA ILE A 9 -5.46 7.27 -23.52
C ILE A 9 -6.53 6.35 -22.97
N VAL A 10 -7.60 6.88 -22.40
CA VAL A 10 -8.71 6.07 -21.85
C VAL A 10 -9.41 5.30 -22.96
N GLY A 11 -9.58 5.92 -24.15
CA GLY A 11 -10.14 5.25 -25.32
C GLY A 11 -9.25 4.10 -25.83
N GLY A 12 -7.92 4.29 -25.82
CA GLY A 12 -6.93 3.25 -26.13
C GLY A 12 -6.99 2.10 -25.14
N LEU A 13 -7.02 2.41 -23.84
CA LEU A 13 -7.19 1.42 -22.77
C LEU A 13 -8.48 0.61 -22.95
N GLY A 14 -9.59 1.27 -23.27
CA GLY A 14 -10.88 0.62 -23.53
C GLY A 14 -10.81 -0.37 -24.68
N LYS A 15 -10.11 -0.04 -25.78
CA LYS A 15 -9.89 -0.94 -26.91
C LYS A 15 -9.09 -2.18 -26.53
N VAL A 16 -7.99 -2.00 -25.77
CA VAL A 16 -7.17 -3.13 -25.30
C VAL A 16 -7.99 -4.00 -24.38
N LYS A 17 -8.67 -3.42 -23.40
CA LYS A 17 -9.48 -4.15 -22.43
C LYS A 17 -10.59 -4.96 -23.09
N SER A 18 -11.33 -4.38 -24.04
CA SER A 18 -12.43 -5.08 -24.73
C SER A 18 -11.98 -6.28 -25.56
N ASN A 19 -10.68 -6.34 -25.90
CA ASN A 19 -10.08 -7.49 -26.59
C ASN A 19 -9.37 -8.46 -25.63
N THR A 20 -9.26 -8.13 -24.36
CA THR A 20 -8.57 -8.94 -23.36
C THR A 20 -9.56 -9.65 -22.44
N ASP A 21 -10.62 -8.98 -22.01
CA ASP A 21 -11.64 -9.53 -21.11
C ASP A 21 -13.05 -8.97 -21.43
N SER A 22 -14.07 -9.62 -20.87
CA SER A 22 -15.49 -9.30 -21.12
C SER A 22 -16.04 -8.18 -20.22
N GLY A 23 -15.22 -7.51 -19.45
CA GLY A 23 -15.68 -6.48 -18.54
C GLY A 23 -16.00 -7.01 -17.14
N ILE A 24 -16.25 -6.07 -16.23
CA ILE A 24 -16.48 -6.36 -14.82
C ILE A 24 -17.98 -6.69 -14.60
N PHE A 25 -18.22 -7.63 -13.68
CA PHE A 25 -19.56 -8.01 -13.24
C PHE A 25 -20.39 -6.76 -12.85
N GLN A 26 -21.59 -6.64 -13.43
CA GLN A 26 -22.41 -5.44 -13.34
C GLN A 26 -22.71 -4.96 -11.91
N PRO A 27 -23.03 -5.83 -10.94
CA PRO A 27 -23.23 -5.39 -9.55
C PRO A 27 -22.03 -4.68 -8.95
N ILE A 28 -20.78 -5.06 -9.32
CA ILE A 28 -19.57 -4.37 -8.88
C ILE A 28 -19.52 -2.95 -9.48
N GLN A 29 -19.93 -2.78 -10.73
CA GLN A 29 -19.98 -1.46 -11.37
C GLN A 29 -21.02 -0.57 -10.70
N THR A 30 -22.19 -1.10 -10.38
CA THR A 30 -23.26 -0.38 -9.67
C THR A 30 -22.80 0.02 -8.25
N ALA A 31 -22.17 -0.90 -7.52
CA ALA A 31 -21.61 -0.61 -6.21
C ALA A 31 -20.48 0.43 -6.26
N ALA A 32 -19.64 0.39 -7.30
CA ALA A 32 -18.58 1.39 -7.49
C ALA A 32 -19.16 2.79 -7.80
N ALA A 33 -20.20 2.89 -8.62
CA ALA A 33 -20.88 4.15 -8.88
C ALA A 33 -21.48 4.73 -7.60
N PHE A 34 -22.21 3.93 -6.83
CA PHE A 34 -22.74 4.33 -5.52
C PHE A 34 -21.63 4.79 -4.56
N ALA A 35 -20.52 4.05 -4.48
CA ALA A 35 -19.40 4.41 -3.62
C ALA A 35 -18.71 5.72 -4.04
N LEU A 36 -18.68 6.06 -5.33
CA LEU A 36 -18.17 7.33 -5.82
C LEU A 36 -19.09 8.50 -5.46
N ASP A 37 -20.40 8.32 -5.57
CA ASP A 37 -21.40 9.33 -5.20
C ASP A 37 -21.40 9.63 -3.68
N HIS A 38 -20.97 8.65 -2.86
CA HIS A 38 -20.89 8.74 -1.40
C HIS A 38 -19.44 8.70 -0.89
N ALA A 39 -18.48 9.12 -1.73
CA ALA A 39 -17.05 8.95 -1.45
C ALA A 39 -16.60 9.61 -0.14
N ASP A 40 -17.10 10.81 0.17
CA ASP A 40 -16.74 11.52 1.40
C ASP A 40 -17.26 10.80 2.65
N GLU A 41 -18.49 10.31 2.60
CA GLU A 41 -19.09 9.56 3.72
C GLU A 41 -18.36 8.24 3.97
N LEU A 42 -18.11 7.47 2.91
CA LEU A 42 -17.52 6.13 3.01
C LEU A 42 -16.01 6.15 3.28
N SER A 43 -15.29 7.16 2.75
CA SER A 43 -13.83 7.18 2.85
C SER A 43 -13.31 7.82 4.14
N VAL A 44 -14.04 8.77 4.76
CA VAL A 44 -13.56 9.49 5.95
C VAL A 44 -13.25 8.55 7.11
N PRO A 45 -14.14 7.64 7.54
CA PRO A 45 -13.84 6.74 8.64
C PRO A 45 -12.63 5.85 8.39
N ILE A 46 -12.47 5.37 7.14
CA ILE A 46 -11.35 4.52 6.73
C ILE A 46 -10.05 5.32 6.76
N ARG A 47 -10.06 6.54 6.21
CA ARG A 47 -8.89 7.42 6.22
C ARG A 47 -8.43 7.75 7.64
N ASP A 48 -9.36 7.97 8.56
CA ASP A 48 -9.02 8.31 9.95
C ASP A 48 -8.37 7.14 10.68
N ILE A 49 -8.85 5.92 10.44
CA ILE A 49 -8.21 4.70 10.94
C ILE A 49 -6.77 4.58 10.41
N TYR A 50 -6.58 4.73 9.09
CA TYR A 50 -5.24 4.61 8.50
C TYR A 50 -4.32 5.78 8.89
N ARG A 51 -4.85 6.98 9.06
CA ARG A 51 -4.09 8.13 9.58
C ARG A 51 -3.55 7.84 10.97
N SER A 52 -4.39 7.37 11.88
CA SER A 52 -3.97 7.00 13.23
C SER A 52 -2.89 5.92 13.21
N ARG A 53 -3.07 4.87 12.42
CA ARG A 53 -2.07 3.80 12.27
C ARG A 53 -0.77 4.28 11.64
N ARG A 54 -0.85 5.14 10.64
CA ARG A 54 0.32 5.79 10.02
C ARG A 54 1.14 6.54 11.05
N ASP A 55 0.50 7.35 11.88
CA ASP A 55 1.17 8.19 12.85
C ASP A 55 1.86 7.34 13.94
N VAL A 56 1.23 6.24 14.36
CA VAL A 56 1.84 5.26 15.29
C VAL A 56 3.07 4.59 14.66
N LEU A 57 2.96 4.13 13.40
CA LEU A 57 4.09 3.49 12.71
C LEU A 57 5.23 4.48 12.48
N ALA A 58 4.93 5.71 12.05
CA ALA A 58 5.94 6.76 11.87
C ALA A 58 6.72 7.01 13.16
N ALA A 59 6.03 7.20 14.28
CA ALA A 59 6.68 7.40 15.59
C ALA A 59 7.53 6.19 16.01
N ALA A 60 7.10 4.97 15.71
CA ALA A 60 7.87 3.76 16.00
C ALA A 60 9.15 3.67 15.14
N LEU A 61 9.06 3.99 13.86
CA LEU A 61 10.21 4.01 12.93
C LEU A 61 11.22 5.09 13.32
N GLU A 62 10.76 6.29 13.68
CA GLU A 62 11.61 7.38 14.19
C GLU A 62 12.34 6.94 15.47
N LYS A 63 11.63 6.36 16.42
CA LYS A 63 12.22 5.84 17.66
C LYS A 63 13.27 4.74 17.41
N ALA A 64 13.06 3.94 16.36
CA ALA A 64 14.02 2.92 15.95
C ALA A 64 15.22 3.49 15.16
N GLY A 65 15.23 4.79 14.85
CA GLY A 65 16.30 5.45 14.08
C GLY A 65 16.31 5.06 12.60
N LEU A 66 15.19 4.55 12.08
CA LEU A 66 15.07 4.15 10.67
C LEU A 66 14.71 5.36 9.80
N LEU A 67 15.29 5.43 8.61
CA LEU A 67 15.04 6.51 7.66
C LEU A 67 13.84 6.16 6.77
N PHE A 68 12.89 7.08 6.68
CA PHE A 68 11.70 6.94 5.85
C PHE A 68 11.11 8.31 5.52
N GLU A 69 10.23 8.36 4.53
CA GLU A 69 9.35 9.51 4.28
C GLU A 69 7.93 9.15 4.71
N THR A 70 7.29 10.04 5.48
CA THR A 70 5.89 9.84 5.89
C THR A 70 5.00 9.96 4.65
N PRO A 71 4.24 8.91 4.29
CA PRO A 71 3.41 8.97 3.10
C PRO A 71 2.25 9.95 3.26
N THR A 72 2.06 10.80 2.25
CA THR A 72 0.93 11.73 2.16
C THR A 72 -0.34 11.07 1.63
N ALA A 73 -0.18 9.95 0.94
CA ALA A 73 -1.24 9.09 0.41
C ALA A 73 -0.82 7.63 0.53
N THR A 74 -1.76 6.71 0.40
CA THR A 74 -1.57 5.27 0.63
C THR A 74 -1.30 4.91 2.11
N PHE A 75 -1.10 3.64 2.38
CA PHE A 75 -0.73 3.11 3.69
C PHE A 75 0.62 2.38 3.64
N TYR A 76 1.44 2.65 2.62
CA TYR A 76 2.75 2.03 2.47
C TYR A 76 3.86 3.00 2.86
N PHE A 77 4.77 2.52 3.71
CA PHE A 77 6.02 3.19 4.03
C PHE A 77 7.16 2.54 3.26
N TRP A 78 7.97 3.35 2.61
CA TRP A 78 9.28 2.96 2.14
C TRP A 78 10.30 3.30 3.23
N VAL A 79 10.87 2.27 3.82
CA VAL A 79 11.83 2.40 4.92
C VAL A 79 13.19 1.99 4.39
N ARG A 80 14.18 2.87 4.55
CA ARG A 80 15.55 2.57 4.15
C ARG A 80 16.12 1.49 5.06
N VAL A 81 16.74 0.49 4.46
CA VAL A 81 17.44 -0.57 5.17
C VAL A 81 18.70 -0.01 5.81
N PRO A 82 19.02 -0.35 7.07
CA PRO A 82 20.27 0.07 7.71
C PRO A 82 21.51 -0.43 6.95
N ASP A 83 22.60 0.31 7.08
CA ASP A 83 23.87 -0.06 6.45
C ASP A 83 24.32 -1.45 6.91
N GLY A 84 24.85 -2.22 5.98
CA GLY A 84 25.28 -3.61 6.23
C GLY A 84 24.23 -4.69 5.97
N TYR A 85 23.00 -4.31 5.65
CA TYR A 85 21.93 -5.24 5.28
C TYR A 85 21.48 -5.04 3.84
N THR A 86 21.06 -6.11 3.19
CA THR A 86 20.24 -6.07 1.97
C THR A 86 18.76 -6.01 2.35
N SER A 87 17.88 -5.67 1.40
CA SER A 87 16.43 -5.67 1.63
C SER A 87 15.91 -7.04 2.11
N GLU A 88 16.47 -8.13 1.58
CA GLU A 88 16.11 -9.50 1.96
C GLU A 88 16.62 -9.87 3.35
N SER A 89 17.90 -9.60 3.65
CA SER A 89 18.49 -9.94 4.96
C SER A 89 17.87 -9.13 6.10
N PHE A 90 17.50 -7.87 5.85
CA PHE A 90 16.78 -7.05 6.82
C PHE A 90 15.35 -7.56 7.05
N THR A 91 14.66 -7.98 5.98
CA THR A 91 13.33 -8.60 6.09
C THR A 91 13.38 -9.88 6.93
N ALA A 92 14.37 -10.74 6.72
CA ALA A 92 14.57 -11.95 7.52
C ALA A 92 14.85 -11.60 8.99
N LEU A 93 15.72 -10.63 9.27
CA LEU A 93 16.00 -10.15 10.62
C LEU A 93 14.74 -9.66 11.33
N MET A 94 13.91 -8.84 10.67
CA MET A 94 12.66 -8.32 11.24
C MET A 94 11.69 -9.45 11.58
N LEU A 95 11.59 -10.46 10.72
CA LEU A 95 10.74 -11.62 10.97
C LEU A 95 11.23 -12.45 12.15
N GLU A 96 12.51 -12.76 12.17
CA GLU A 96 13.10 -13.67 13.18
C GLU A 96 13.19 -13.05 14.57
N THR A 97 13.51 -11.75 14.66
CA THR A 97 13.76 -11.08 15.93
C THR A 97 12.58 -10.32 16.49
N ALA A 98 11.76 -9.73 15.61
CA ALA A 98 10.65 -8.86 16.00
C ALA A 98 9.27 -9.45 15.65
N HIS A 99 9.22 -10.55 14.90
CA HIS A 99 7.99 -11.16 14.37
C HIS A 99 7.18 -10.19 13.49
N ILE A 100 7.89 -9.26 12.83
CA ILE A 100 7.31 -8.28 11.93
C ILE A 100 7.54 -8.73 10.49
N VAL A 101 6.47 -8.79 9.72
CA VAL A 101 6.52 -9.10 8.28
C VAL A 101 6.57 -7.79 7.50
N VAL A 102 7.63 -7.61 6.72
CA VAL A 102 7.76 -6.52 5.74
C VAL A 102 8.05 -7.11 4.37
N THR A 103 7.89 -6.33 3.32
CA THR A 103 8.19 -6.79 1.96
C THR A 103 9.55 -6.23 1.53
N PRO A 104 10.52 -7.08 1.11
CA PRO A 104 11.80 -6.58 0.62
C PRO A 104 11.59 -5.76 -0.66
N GLY A 105 12.30 -4.64 -0.76
CA GLY A 105 12.17 -3.73 -1.90
C GLY A 105 12.64 -4.36 -3.20
N SER A 106 13.62 -5.27 -3.16
CA SER A 106 14.07 -6.07 -4.32
C SER A 106 12.92 -6.81 -5.02
N GLY A 107 11.86 -7.19 -4.28
CA GLY A 107 10.65 -7.81 -4.83
C GLY A 107 9.85 -6.91 -5.77
N PHE A 108 10.11 -5.60 -5.78
CA PHE A 108 9.49 -4.62 -6.69
C PHE A 108 10.41 -4.24 -7.87
N GLY A 109 11.58 -4.85 -7.95
CA GLY A 109 12.57 -4.63 -8.98
C GLY A 109 13.91 -4.08 -8.44
N PRO A 110 14.94 -3.98 -9.29
CA PRO A 110 16.29 -3.61 -8.84
C PRO A 110 16.37 -2.25 -8.14
N SER A 111 15.53 -1.30 -8.52
CA SER A 111 15.48 0.04 -7.92
C SER A 111 14.92 0.04 -6.48
N GLY A 112 14.31 -1.05 -6.05
CA GLY A 112 13.79 -1.20 -4.69
C GLY A 112 14.83 -1.74 -3.70
N GLU A 113 16.01 -2.16 -4.16
CA GLU A 113 17.07 -2.61 -3.26
C GLU A 113 17.51 -1.50 -2.31
N GLY A 114 17.83 -1.86 -1.08
CA GLY A 114 18.14 -0.91 0.00
C GLY A 114 16.90 -0.35 0.73
N TYR A 115 15.72 -0.84 0.39
CA TYR A 115 14.46 -0.48 1.05
C TYR A 115 13.64 -1.71 1.41
N VAL A 116 12.77 -1.54 2.41
CA VAL A 116 11.66 -2.46 2.69
C VAL A 116 10.35 -1.67 2.67
N ARG A 117 9.27 -2.32 2.22
CA ARG A 117 7.93 -1.78 2.32
C ARG A 117 7.26 -2.29 3.59
N ALA A 118 6.92 -1.36 4.49
CA ALA A 118 6.12 -1.62 5.67
C ALA A 118 4.70 -1.06 5.47
N ASP A 119 3.71 -1.72 6.07
CA ASP A 119 2.34 -1.23 6.09
C ASP A 119 1.73 -1.40 7.50
N PRO A 120 0.92 -0.42 7.96
CA PRO A 120 0.28 -0.46 9.26
C PRO A 120 -1.01 -1.30 9.24
N VAL A 121 -1.00 -2.45 8.56
CA VAL A 121 -2.12 -3.37 8.54
C VAL A 121 -2.00 -4.28 9.77
N TYR A 122 -2.94 -4.14 10.70
CA TYR A 122 -3.03 -5.02 11.84
C TYR A 122 -3.69 -6.33 11.41
N HIS A 123 -2.91 -7.38 11.31
CA HIS A 123 -3.44 -8.74 11.30
C HIS A 123 -3.74 -9.09 12.76
N GLY A 124 -5.01 -8.99 13.14
CA GLY A 124 -5.45 -9.28 14.50
C GLY A 124 -5.03 -10.66 14.95
N GLY A 125 -3.92 -10.72 15.67
CA GLY A 125 -3.63 -11.79 16.59
C GLY A 125 -4.40 -11.47 17.86
N ALA A 126 -5.28 -12.37 18.28
CA ALA A 126 -5.97 -12.24 19.55
C ALA A 126 -4.92 -12.03 20.65
N SER A 127 -4.93 -10.85 21.26
CA SER A 127 -4.31 -10.65 22.56
C SER A 127 -5.10 -11.50 23.54
N GLN A 128 -4.52 -12.59 23.98
CA GLN A 128 -4.86 -13.22 25.26
C GLN A 128 -4.10 -12.51 26.39
#